data_a9c30840e49b171e5d134434f5b794d6
#
_entry.id   a9c30840e49b171e5d134434f5b794d6
#
_cell.length_a   1.000
_cell.length_b   1.000
_cell.length_c   1.000
_cell.angle_alpha   90.00
_cell.angle_beta   90.00
_cell.angle_gamma   90.00
#
_symmetry.space_group_name_H-M   'P 1'
#
loop_
_entity.id
_entity.type
_entity.pdbx_description
1 polymer ?
#
loop_
_entity_poly.entity_id
_entity_poly.type
_entity_poly.pdbx_seq_one_letter_code
_entity_poly.pdbx_strand_id
1 'polypeptide(L)'
;MPTCARRRTSSGTTARPKQVPLTHANLCASADNIRKTLQLTPEDRCMNVMPLFHIHGLGAALLASLAAGASVVCTGGFDGLRFHSLLAKVQPTWYTAVPTMHQVIVDRAPRDIDAARTNPGLRLIRSCSAALAPRLMSDVEKLFGVPMVEAYGMTEASHQMAANP
;
A
#
# COMPACT_ATOMS: atom_id res chain seq x y z
N MET A 1 0.34 17.29 27.12
CA MET A 1 -0.10 17.68 25.76
C MET A 1 0.34 16.60 24.78
N PRO A 2 -0.50 16.11 23.87
CA PRO A 2 -0.05 15.15 22.88
C PRO A 2 0.97 15.83 21.96
N THR A 3 2.17 15.30 21.93
CA THR A 3 3.24 15.80 21.05
C THR A 3 2.85 15.59 19.59
N CYS A 4 2.84 16.64 18.79
CA CYS A 4 2.55 16.57 17.36
C CYS A 4 3.69 15.83 16.66
N ALA A 5 3.43 14.65 16.12
CA ALA A 5 4.45 13.81 15.49
C ALA A 5 4.88 14.35 14.13
N ARG A 6 4.00 15.00 13.39
CA ARG A 6 4.31 15.54 12.05
C ARG A 6 3.23 16.49 11.55
N ARG A 7 3.65 17.58 10.91
CA ARG A 7 2.77 18.39 10.07
C ARG A 7 2.83 17.82 8.65
N ARG A 8 1.69 17.41 8.10
CA ARG A 8 1.58 16.99 6.70
C ARG A 8 0.79 18.00 5.91
N THR A 9 1.15 18.15 4.65
CA THR A 9 0.39 18.95 3.69
C THR A 9 -0.51 18.04 2.89
N SER A 10 -1.82 18.31 2.90
CA SER A 10 -2.74 17.70 1.94
C SER A 10 -2.71 18.49 0.64
N SER A 11 -2.77 17.80 -0.50
CA SER A 11 -2.94 18.42 -1.82
C SER A 11 -4.41 18.81 -2.01
N GLY A 12 -4.87 19.79 -1.23
CA GLY A 12 -6.19 20.36 -1.45
C GLY A 12 -6.28 21.00 -2.85
N THR A 13 -7.47 20.98 -3.46
CA THR A 13 -7.79 21.62 -4.74
C THR A 13 -7.64 23.14 -4.73
N THR A 14 -7.24 23.75 -3.61
CA THR A 14 -7.01 25.18 -3.40
C THR A 14 -5.52 25.50 -3.43
N ALA A 15 -5.15 26.67 -3.94
CA ALA A 15 -3.80 27.14 -4.22
C ALA A 15 -2.79 27.13 -3.03
N ARG A 16 -3.22 26.84 -1.80
CA ARG A 16 -2.35 26.72 -0.61
C ARG A 16 -2.52 25.34 0.04
N PRO A 17 -1.44 24.54 0.14
CA PRO A 17 -1.45 23.27 0.85
C PRO A 17 -1.90 23.44 2.30
N LYS A 18 -2.85 22.62 2.76
CA LYS A 18 -3.31 22.63 4.15
C LYS A 18 -2.39 21.77 5.00
N GLN A 19 -1.99 22.28 6.17
CA GLN A 19 -1.24 21.48 7.14
C GLN A 19 -2.19 20.64 7.98
N VAL A 20 -1.93 19.33 8.04
CA VAL A 20 -2.67 18.37 8.84
C VAL A 20 -1.80 17.95 10.03
N PRO A 21 -2.11 18.37 11.26
CA PRO A 21 -1.37 17.95 12.44
C PRO A 21 -1.80 16.53 12.82
N LEU A 22 -0.88 15.57 12.80
CA LEU A 22 -1.07 14.20 13.25
C LEU A 22 -0.25 13.95 14.52
N THR A 23 -0.88 13.40 15.54
CA THR A 23 -0.20 12.98 16.77
C THR A 23 0.40 11.59 16.61
N HIS A 24 1.34 11.21 17.48
CA HIS A 24 1.83 9.83 17.54
C HIS A 24 0.70 8.83 17.78
N ALA A 25 -0.26 9.17 18.66
CA ALA A 25 -1.42 8.33 18.94
C ALA A 25 -2.27 8.09 17.68
N ASN A 26 -2.49 9.13 16.85
CA ASN A 26 -3.23 8.97 15.58
C ASN A 26 -2.50 8.01 14.62
N LEU A 27 -1.19 8.15 14.48
CA LEU A 27 -0.40 7.31 13.58
C LEU A 27 -0.33 5.85 14.09
N CYS A 28 -0.15 5.64 15.40
CA CYS A 28 -0.13 4.31 15.99
C CYS A 28 -1.49 3.61 15.87
N ALA A 29 -2.59 4.32 16.16
CA ALA A 29 -3.94 3.77 16.02
C ALA A 29 -4.24 3.38 14.57
N SER A 30 -3.88 4.25 13.61
CA SER A 30 -4.07 3.95 12.18
C SER A 30 -3.23 2.75 11.74
N ALA A 31 -1.97 2.67 12.16
CA ALA A 31 -1.08 1.56 11.84
C ALA A 31 -1.63 0.23 12.39
N ASP A 32 -2.11 0.22 13.65
CA ASP A 32 -2.68 -0.97 14.27
C ASP A 32 -4.01 -1.39 13.61
N ASN A 33 -4.86 -0.43 13.23
CA ASN A 33 -6.09 -0.72 12.49
C ASN A 33 -5.80 -1.36 11.13
N ILE A 34 -4.82 -0.83 10.37
CA ILE A 34 -4.42 -1.40 9.09
C ILE A 34 -3.82 -2.80 9.28
N ARG A 35 -2.93 -2.98 10.29
CA ARG A 35 -2.39 -4.28 10.66
C ARG A 35 -3.49 -5.31 10.90
N LYS A 36 -4.51 -4.95 11.68
CA LYS A 36 -5.67 -5.83 11.97
C LYS A 36 -6.49 -6.11 10.72
N THR A 37 -6.81 -5.09 9.92
CA THR A 37 -7.58 -5.24 8.67
C THR A 37 -6.90 -6.21 7.69
N LEU A 38 -5.58 -6.10 7.54
CA LEU A 38 -4.79 -6.94 6.62
C LEU A 38 -4.29 -8.22 7.28
N GLN A 39 -4.58 -8.43 8.57
CA GLN A 39 -4.11 -9.57 9.36
C GLN A 39 -2.58 -9.75 9.24
N LEU A 40 -1.84 -8.62 9.36
CA LEU A 40 -0.38 -8.64 9.26
C LEU A 40 0.25 -9.31 10.48
N THR A 41 1.25 -10.13 10.22
CA THR A 41 2.02 -10.90 11.22
C THR A 41 3.52 -10.61 11.08
N PRO A 42 4.37 -11.02 12.05
CA PRO A 42 5.83 -10.84 11.96
C PRO A 42 6.47 -11.52 10.74
N GLU A 43 5.83 -12.55 10.19
CA GLU A 43 6.30 -13.30 9.02
C GLU A 43 6.07 -12.53 7.71
N ASP A 44 5.27 -11.47 7.75
CA ASP A 44 4.96 -10.69 6.56
C ASP A 44 6.14 -9.84 6.09
N ARG A 45 6.17 -9.65 4.78
CA ARG A 45 7.11 -8.76 4.10
C ARG A 45 6.35 -7.86 3.12
N CYS A 46 6.39 -6.56 3.37
CA CYS A 46 5.80 -5.56 2.49
C CYS A 46 6.80 -5.12 1.41
N MET A 47 6.41 -5.11 0.14
CA MET A 47 7.11 -4.34 -0.88
C MET A 47 6.44 -2.97 -1.01
N ASN A 48 7.10 -1.94 -0.48
CA ASN A 48 6.59 -0.57 -0.52
C ASN A 48 7.11 0.17 -1.75
N VAL A 49 6.23 0.36 -2.74
CA VAL A 49 6.48 1.16 -3.95
C VAL A 49 5.97 2.60 -3.83
N MET A 50 5.27 2.91 -2.72
CA MET A 50 4.73 4.23 -2.47
C MET A 50 5.76 5.15 -1.81
N PRO A 51 5.77 6.44 -2.15
CA PRO A 51 6.71 7.38 -1.53
C PRO A 51 6.43 7.55 -0.03
N LEU A 52 7.48 7.57 0.80
CA LEU A 52 7.37 7.73 2.25
C LEU A 52 6.93 9.14 2.70
N PHE A 53 6.98 10.12 1.82
CA PHE A 53 6.40 11.44 2.11
C PHE A 53 4.88 11.45 2.00
N HIS A 54 4.26 10.46 1.39
CA HIS A 54 2.80 10.28 1.33
C HIS A 54 2.34 9.38 2.48
N ILE A 55 1.15 9.68 3.07
CA ILE A 55 0.61 8.90 4.20
C ILE A 55 0.37 7.44 3.83
N HIS A 56 0.09 7.12 2.58
CA HIS A 56 -0.07 5.75 2.08
C HIS A 56 1.24 4.95 2.27
N GLY A 57 2.37 5.45 1.77
CA GLY A 57 3.65 4.77 1.94
C GLY A 57 4.13 4.73 3.38
N LEU A 58 3.99 5.84 4.11
CA LEU A 58 4.41 5.90 5.51
C LEU A 58 3.48 5.11 6.43
N GLY A 59 2.19 5.41 6.42
CA GLY A 59 1.22 4.85 7.38
C GLY A 59 0.85 3.41 7.03
N ALA A 60 0.35 3.19 5.79
CA ALA A 60 -0.19 1.90 5.43
C ALA A 60 0.87 0.85 5.08
N ALA A 61 1.96 1.23 4.42
CA ALA A 61 3.01 0.27 4.11
C ALA A 61 4.01 0.13 5.27
N LEU A 62 4.69 1.22 5.64
CA LEU A 62 5.79 1.15 6.61
C LEU A 62 5.29 0.94 8.04
N LEU A 63 4.50 1.88 8.59
CA LEU A 63 4.12 1.82 10.01
C LEU A 63 3.23 0.63 10.34
N ALA A 64 2.30 0.25 9.46
CA ALA A 64 1.45 -0.93 9.68
C ALA A 64 2.26 -2.22 9.71
N SER A 65 3.24 -2.37 8.81
CA SER A 65 4.16 -3.52 8.83
C SER A 65 5.00 -3.55 10.12
N LEU A 66 5.60 -2.42 10.51
CA LEU A 66 6.40 -2.35 11.73
C LEU A 66 5.57 -2.61 12.99
N ALA A 67 4.31 -2.16 13.03
CA ALA A 67 3.37 -2.46 14.11
C ALA A 67 3.03 -3.96 14.22
N ALA A 68 3.18 -4.70 13.14
CA ALA A 68 3.04 -6.16 13.12
C ALA A 68 4.35 -6.91 13.48
N GLY A 69 5.48 -6.22 13.63
CA GLY A 69 6.80 -6.85 13.70
C GLY A 69 7.31 -7.38 12.37
N ALA A 70 6.63 -7.03 11.27
CA ALA A 70 6.92 -7.45 9.91
C ALA A 70 8.07 -6.67 9.27
N SER A 71 8.58 -7.18 8.16
CA SER A 71 9.62 -6.52 7.37
C SER A 71 9.06 -5.68 6.23
N VAL A 72 9.83 -4.64 5.82
CA VAL A 72 9.46 -3.77 4.70
C VAL A 72 10.67 -3.59 3.78
N VAL A 73 10.46 -3.83 2.49
CA VAL A 73 11.41 -3.45 1.45
C VAL A 73 10.94 -2.14 0.82
N CYS A 74 11.60 -1.05 1.17
CA CYS A 74 11.36 0.25 0.56
C CYS A 74 12.11 0.33 -0.78
N THR A 75 11.36 0.46 -1.87
CA THR A 75 11.94 0.66 -3.18
C THR A 75 12.29 2.14 -3.41
N GLY A 76 13.06 2.45 -4.43
CA GLY A 76 13.34 3.84 -4.83
C GLY A 76 12.14 4.58 -5.45
N GLY A 77 10.95 3.99 -5.40
CA GLY A 77 9.70 4.44 -6.01
C GLY A 77 9.14 3.37 -6.95
N PHE A 78 8.00 3.68 -7.57
CA PHE A 78 7.37 2.78 -8.52
C PHE A 78 8.09 2.83 -9.88
N ASP A 79 8.48 1.66 -10.37
CA ASP A 79 9.01 1.45 -11.72
C ASP A 79 8.25 0.29 -12.38
N GLY A 80 7.35 0.63 -13.31
CA GLY A 80 6.50 -0.37 -13.97
C GLY A 80 7.26 -1.33 -14.90
N LEU A 81 8.46 -0.98 -15.36
CA LEU A 81 9.29 -1.87 -16.18
C LEU A 81 9.98 -2.94 -15.32
N ARG A 82 10.33 -2.57 -14.09
CA ARG A 82 11.09 -3.42 -13.18
C ARG A 82 10.24 -4.11 -12.13
N PHE A 83 8.92 -3.79 -12.08
CA PHE A 83 8.04 -4.26 -11.01
C PHE A 83 8.04 -5.78 -10.88
N HIS A 84 7.76 -6.53 -11.96
CA HIS A 84 7.68 -7.99 -11.93
C HIS A 84 9.02 -8.65 -11.55
N SER A 85 10.13 -8.15 -12.09
CA SER A 85 11.46 -8.65 -11.73
C SER A 85 11.83 -8.34 -10.27
N LEU A 86 11.39 -7.18 -9.77
CA LEU A 86 11.59 -6.80 -8.37
C LEU A 86 10.72 -7.64 -7.43
N LEU A 87 9.46 -7.89 -7.80
CA LEU A 87 8.55 -8.76 -7.05
C LEU A 87 9.15 -10.17 -6.91
N ALA A 88 9.66 -10.74 -8.00
CA ALA A 88 10.33 -12.03 -8.00
C ALA A 88 11.59 -12.06 -7.12
N LYS A 89 12.37 -10.96 -7.11
CA LYS A 89 13.59 -10.86 -6.29
C LYS A 89 13.30 -10.66 -4.81
N VAL A 90 12.33 -9.81 -4.47
CA VAL A 90 11.99 -9.42 -3.09
C VAL A 90 11.19 -10.49 -2.38
N GLN A 91 10.38 -11.25 -3.12
CA GLN A 91 9.45 -12.27 -2.57
C GLN A 91 8.59 -11.71 -1.42
N PRO A 92 7.83 -10.60 -1.64
CA PRO A 92 6.99 -10.04 -0.59
C PRO A 92 5.76 -10.92 -0.34
N THR A 93 5.21 -10.85 0.87
CA THR A 93 3.91 -11.48 1.17
C THR A 93 2.75 -10.57 0.78
N TRP A 94 3.01 -9.27 0.65
CA TRP A 94 2.03 -8.30 0.18
C TRP A 94 2.69 -7.04 -0.37
N TYR A 95 1.93 -6.30 -1.17
CA TYR A 95 2.30 -4.94 -1.57
C TYR A 95 1.07 -4.03 -1.62
N THR A 96 1.32 -2.71 -1.64
CA THR A 96 0.26 -1.71 -1.76
C THR A 96 0.64 -0.66 -2.79
N ALA A 97 -0.34 -0.25 -3.61
CA ALA A 97 -0.15 0.74 -4.67
C ALA A 97 -1.45 1.53 -4.92
N VAL A 98 -1.38 2.51 -5.82
CA VAL A 98 -2.56 3.24 -6.31
C VAL A 98 -3.09 2.58 -7.60
N PRO A 99 -4.37 2.79 -7.97
CA PRO A 99 -4.97 2.14 -9.14
C PRO A 99 -4.18 2.33 -10.45
N THR A 100 -3.63 3.51 -10.69
CA THR A 100 -2.82 3.77 -11.89
C THR A 100 -1.54 2.93 -11.93
N MET A 101 -0.93 2.64 -10.79
CA MET A 101 0.21 1.73 -10.71
C MET A 101 -0.23 0.28 -10.97
N HIS A 102 -1.35 -0.15 -10.41
CA HIS A 102 -1.91 -1.48 -10.68
C HIS A 102 -2.22 -1.67 -12.17
N GLN A 103 -2.76 -0.64 -12.85
CA GLN A 103 -2.98 -0.69 -14.30
C GLN A 103 -1.66 -0.94 -15.05
N VAL A 104 -0.62 -0.19 -14.74
CA VAL A 104 0.71 -0.38 -15.38
C VAL A 104 1.27 -1.77 -15.09
N ILE A 105 1.06 -2.31 -13.89
CA ILE A 105 1.50 -3.66 -13.51
C ILE A 105 0.79 -4.72 -14.39
N VAL A 106 -0.53 -4.59 -14.57
CA VAL A 106 -1.31 -5.49 -15.43
C VAL A 106 -0.89 -5.36 -16.89
N ASP A 107 -0.78 -4.12 -17.41
CA ASP A 107 -0.43 -3.86 -18.81
C ASP A 107 0.98 -4.38 -19.18
N ARG A 108 1.86 -4.50 -18.19
CA ARG A 108 3.25 -4.97 -18.35
C ARG A 108 3.49 -6.37 -17.83
N ALA A 109 2.41 -7.08 -17.49
CA ALA A 109 2.51 -8.46 -17.05
C ALA A 109 3.16 -9.34 -18.13
N PRO A 110 3.97 -10.35 -17.75
CA PRO A 110 4.42 -11.37 -18.65
C PRO A 110 3.24 -12.01 -19.39
N ARG A 111 3.43 -12.37 -20.68
CA ARG A 111 2.38 -13.06 -21.45
C ARG A 111 2.01 -14.40 -20.87
N ASP A 112 2.97 -15.05 -20.23
CA ASP A 112 2.77 -16.26 -19.46
C ASP A 112 2.36 -15.89 -18.03
N ILE A 113 1.14 -16.25 -17.66
CA ILE A 113 0.57 -15.98 -16.33
C ILE A 113 1.37 -16.71 -15.25
N ASP A 114 1.89 -17.89 -15.51
CA ASP A 114 2.70 -18.65 -14.55
C ASP A 114 4.03 -17.93 -14.29
N ALA A 115 4.58 -17.26 -15.30
CA ALA A 115 5.74 -16.37 -15.11
C ALA A 115 5.43 -15.12 -14.28
N ALA A 116 4.19 -14.65 -14.24
CA ALA A 116 3.76 -13.56 -13.36
C ALA A 116 3.62 -14.01 -11.90
N ARG A 117 3.31 -15.28 -11.67
CA ARG A 117 3.13 -15.91 -10.36
C ARG A 117 4.41 -16.45 -9.73
N THR A 118 5.54 -15.83 -10.03
CA THR A 118 6.88 -16.24 -9.52
C THR A 118 7.07 -16.02 -8.03
N ASN A 119 6.09 -15.43 -7.35
CA ASN A 119 6.12 -15.21 -5.91
C ASN A 119 5.04 -16.02 -5.18
N PRO A 120 5.32 -17.28 -4.79
CA PRO A 120 4.35 -18.13 -4.08
C PRO A 120 4.02 -17.61 -2.67
N GLY A 121 4.82 -16.71 -2.11
CA GLY A 121 4.58 -16.11 -0.80
C GLY A 121 3.63 -14.91 -0.83
N LEU A 122 3.28 -14.37 -2.00
CA LEU A 122 2.32 -13.27 -2.09
C LEU A 122 0.94 -13.76 -1.65
N ARG A 123 0.34 -13.09 -0.66
CA ARG A 123 -0.95 -13.51 -0.09
C ARG A 123 -2.06 -12.48 -0.24
N LEU A 124 -1.71 -11.20 -0.42
CA LEU A 124 -2.68 -10.14 -0.65
C LEU A 124 -2.05 -8.95 -1.39
N ILE A 125 -2.91 -8.18 -2.05
CA ILE A 125 -2.57 -6.91 -2.68
C ILE A 125 -3.51 -5.85 -2.13
N ARG A 126 -3.01 -4.64 -1.88
CA ARG A 126 -3.84 -3.54 -1.38
C ARG A 126 -3.83 -2.36 -2.35
N SER A 127 -5.02 -1.82 -2.64
CA SER A 127 -5.20 -0.58 -3.39
C SER A 127 -5.77 0.52 -2.50
N CYS A 128 -5.33 1.75 -2.69
CA CYS A 128 -5.89 2.92 -1.99
C CYS A 128 -5.53 4.22 -2.72
N SER A 129 -6.04 5.34 -2.19
CA SER A 129 -5.76 6.73 -2.58
C SER A 129 -6.47 7.21 -3.87
N ALA A 130 -7.16 6.34 -4.57
CA ALA A 130 -8.07 6.66 -5.66
C ALA A 130 -9.11 5.53 -5.82
N ALA A 131 -10.20 5.79 -6.52
CA ALA A 131 -11.21 4.77 -6.80
C ALA A 131 -10.63 3.65 -7.68
N LEU A 132 -10.88 2.42 -7.30
CA LEU A 132 -10.46 1.22 -8.03
C LEU A 132 -11.60 0.75 -8.95
N ALA A 133 -11.33 0.66 -10.25
CA ALA A 133 -12.31 0.10 -11.18
C ALA A 133 -12.48 -1.41 -10.91
N PRO A 134 -13.72 -1.95 -10.82
CA PRO A 134 -13.95 -3.36 -10.54
C PRO A 134 -13.25 -4.30 -11.53
N ARG A 135 -13.17 -3.89 -12.81
CA ARG A 135 -12.43 -4.63 -13.82
C ARG A 135 -10.94 -4.74 -13.48
N LEU A 136 -10.31 -3.63 -13.10
CA LEU A 136 -8.90 -3.62 -12.74
C LEU A 136 -8.62 -4.50 -11.51
N MET A 137 -9.50 -4.46 -10.50
CA MET A 137 -9.42 -5.36 -9.35
C MET A 137 -9.42 -6.82 -9.80
N SER A 138 -10.40 -7.22 -10.62
CA SER A 138 -10.47 -8.59 -11.16
C SER A 138 -9.25 -8.98 -11.99
N ASP A 139 -8.71 -8.05 -12.80
CA ASP A 139 -7.54 -8.32 -13.64
C ASP A 139 -6.28 -8.54 -12.78
N VAL A 140 -6.10 -7.75 -11.69
CA VAL A 140 -5.00 -7.94 -10.72
C VAL A 140 -5.13 -9.26 -9.98
N GLU A 141 -6.33 -9.59 -9.49
CA GLU A 141 -6.59 -10.86 -8.78
C GLU A 141 -6.33 -12.07 -9.68
N LYS A 142 -6.77 -12.01 -10.94
CA LYS A 142 -6.48 -13.07 -11.92
C LYS A 142 -4.99 -13.21 -12.22
N LEU A 143 -4.29 -12.08 -12.36
CA LEU A 143 -2.86 -12.05 -12.67
C LEU A 143 -2.04 -12.73 -11.57
N PHE A 144 -2.29 -12.38 -10.31
CA PHE A 144 -1.47 -12.84 -9.19
C PHE A 144 -2.06 -14.05 -8.44
N GLY A 145 -3.36 -14.33 -8.62
CA GLY A 145 -4.03 -15.45 -7.94
C GLY A 145 -4.26 -15.19 -6.45
N VAL A 146 -4.27 -13.92 -6.00
CA VAL A 146 -4.45 -13.54 -4.59
C VAL A 146 -5.51 -12.45 -4.46
N PRO A 147 -6.19 -12.33 -3.30
CA PRO A 147 -7.21 -11.32 -3.08
C PRO A 147 -6.63 -9.90 -3.10
N MET A 148 -7.45 -8.96 -3.56
CA MET A 148 -7.15 -7.54 -3.56
C MET A 148 -8.06 -6.79 -2.60
N VAL A 149 -7.45 -6.09 -1.64
CA VAL A 149 -8.16 -5.25 -0.67
C VAL A 149 -8.17 -3.80 -1.16
N GLU A 150 -9.37 -3.25 -1.39
CA GLU A 150 -9.52 -1.82 -1.62
C GLU A 150 -9.72 -1.10 -0.29
N ALA A 151 -9.02 0.00 -0.07
CA ALA A 151 -9.17 0.82 1.12
C ALA A 151 -9.42 2.29 0.75
N TYR A 152 -10.29 2.92 1.52
CA TYR A 152 -10.56 4.36 1.47
C TYR A 152 -9.91 5.06 2.65
N GLY A 153 -9.32 6.22 2.39
CA GLY A 153 -8.71 7.03 3.44
C GLY A 153 -8.24 8.39 2.96
N MET A 154 -7.86 9.21 3.93
CA MET A 154 -7.35 10.57 3.71
C MET A 154 -6.29 10.93 4.76
N THR A 155 -5.48 11.95 4.47
CA THR A 155 -4.42 12.41 5.39
C THR A 155 -4.98 12.84 6.74
N GLU A 156 -6.13 13.52 6.75
CA GLU A 156 -6.83 14.02 7.94
C GLU A 156 -7.28 12.90 8.89
N ALA A 157 -7.52 11.70 8.35
CA ALA A 157 -7.87 10.50 9.12
C ALA A 157 -6.66 9.61 9.45
N SER A 158 -5.45 10.11 9.29
CA SER A 158 -4.20 9.33 9.44
C SER A 158 -4.12 8.12 8.50
N HIS A 159 -4.83 8.15 7.40
CA HIS A 159 -4.93 7.27 6.26
C HIS A 159 -6.24 6.48 6.19
N GLN A 160 -6.30 5.24 6.72
CA GLN A 160 -7.42 4.32 6.44
C GLN A 160 -8.66 4.64 7.29
N MET A 161 -9.80 4.78 6.63
CA MET A 161 -11.13 4.95 7.23
C MET A 161 -11.99 3.71 7.02
N ALA A 162 -11.88 3.06 5.87
CA ALA A 162 -12.61 1.85 5.52
C ALA A 162 -11.76 0.95 4.59
N ALA A 163 -12.10 -0.31 4.56
CA ALA A 163 -11.63 -1.28 3.57
C ALA A 163 -12.73 -2.30 3.31
N ASN A 164 -12.76 -2.88 2.11
CA ASN A 164 -13.58 -4.06 1.86
C ASN A 164 -13.00 -5.27 2.63
N PRO A 165 -13.84 -6.24 2.99
CA PRO A 165 -13.42 -7.45 3.68
C PRO A 165 -12.56 -8.35 2.80
#